data_cd11ca07c1004a804434552cc80e6fdf
#
_entry.id   cd11ca07c1004a804434552cc80e6fdf
#
_cell.length_a   1.000
_cell.length_b   1.000
_cell.length_c   1.000
_cell.angle_alpha   90.00
_cell.angle_beta   90.00
_cell.angle_gamma   90.00
#
_symmetry.space_group_name_H-M   'P 1'
#
loop_
_entity.id
_entity.type
_entity.pdbx_description
1 polymer ?
#
loop_
_entity_poly.entity_id
_entity_poly.type
_entity_poly.pdbx_seq_one_letter_code
_entity_poly.pdbx_strand_id
1 'polypeptide(L)'
;MKKIFITLLIMFSFFSKSSANYNELAYSFKFNNIDGGEVNLANFREKVIVVVNVASRCGFTGQYEGLQALWSKYKNKDLIVIGVPTNDFKQEPGSNSEIKNFCETTFGVNFIMTKKTDVLGANAHPFYKWAK
;
A
#
# COMPACT_ATOMS: atom_id res chain seq x y z
N MET A 1 -27.19 -42.01 -49.63
CA MET A 1 -26.06 -41.06 -49.37
C MET A 1 -26.52 -40.08 -48.34
N LYS A 2 -26.08 -40.22 -47.08
CA LYS A 2 -26.45 -39.33 -45.99
C LYS A 2 -25.46 -38.16 -45.92
N LYS A 3 -25.92 -36.92 -46.14
CA LYS A 3 -25.10 -35.72 -46.00
C LYS A 3 -25.00 -35.39 -44.52
N ILE A 4 -23.81 -35.49 -43.96
CA ILE A 4 -23.51 -35.05 -42.56
C ILE A 4 -23.25 -33.56 -42.62
N PHE A 5 -24.14 -32.77 -42.04
CA PHE A 5 -23.92 -31.34 -41.77
C PHE A 5 -23.09 -31.21 -40.49
N ILE A 6 -21.83 -30.83 -40.62
CA ILE A 6 -20.96 -30.48 -39.50
C ILE A 6 -21.24 -29.01 -39.21
N THR A 7 -22.02 -28.74 -38.12
CA THR A 7 -22.25 -27.40 -37.62
C THR A 7 -21.02 -27.03 -36.76
N LEU A 8 -20.14 -26.18 -37.30
CA LEU A 8 -19.00 -25.64 -36.59
C LEU A 8 -19.50 -24.56 -35.62
N LEU A 9 -19.60 -24.92 -34.32
CA LEU A 9 -19.97 -24.00 -33.26
C LEU A 9 -18.76 -23.13 -32.92
N ILE A 10 -18.69 -21.92 -33.49
CA ILE A 10 -17.69 -20.93 -33.15
C ILE A 10 -18.06 -20.33 -31.79
N MET A 11 -17.44 -20.84 -30.72
CA MET A 11 -17.48 -20.21 -29.40
C MET A 11 -16.66 -18.92 -29.45
N PHE A 12 -17.33 -17.81 -29.65
CA PHE A 12 -16.74 -16.48 -29.42
C PHE A 12 -16.62 -16.28 -27.89
N SER A 13 -15.45 -16.59 -27.37
CA SER A 13 -15.09 -16.22 -26.01
C SER A 13 -14.99 -14.69 -25.94
N PHE A 14 -16.02 -14.05 -25.41
CA PHE A 14 -15.98 -12.64 -25.03
C PHE A 14 -15.00 -12.50 -23.87
N PHE A 15 -13.73 -12.26 -24.16
CA PHE A 15 -12.81 -11.72 -23.17
C PHE A 15 -13.23 -10.27 -22.90
N SER A 16 -14.07 -10.04 -21.90
CA SER A 16 -14.26 -8.73 -21.31
C SER A 16 -12.93 -8.28 -20.72
N LYS A 17 -12.19 -7.45 -21.44
CA LYS A 17 -11.10 -6.67 -20.86
C LYS A 17 -11.76 -5.71 -19.87
N SER A 18 -11.71 -6.02 -18.58
CA SER A 18 -11.98 -5.05 -17.53
C SER A 18 -10.87 -4.00 -17.60
N SER A 19 -11.09 -2.93 -18.32
CA SER A 19 -10.24 -1.75 -18.23
C SER A 19 -10.72 -0.97 -17.02
N ALA A 20 -9.97 -1.08 -15.92
CA ALA A 20 -10.13 -0.17 -14.80
C ALA A 20 -9.82 1.24 -15.31
N ASN A 21 -10.84 2.06 -15.41
CA ASN A 21 -10.70 3.45 -15.86
C ASN A 21 -10.32 4.27 -14.63
N TYR A 22 -9.02 4.31 -14.30
CA TYR A 22 -8.50 5.11 -13.20
C TYR A 22 -8.38 6.56 -13.69
N ASN A 23 -9.33 7.40 -13.30
CA ASN A 23 -9.28 8.84 -13.54
C ASN A 23 -8.15 9.51 -12.75
N GLU A 24 -7.59 8.83 -11.76
CA GLU A 24 -6.53 9.32 -10.88
C GLU A 24 -5.55 8.19 -10.56
N LEU A 25 -4.27 8.51 -10.53
CA LEU A 25 -3.20 7.57 -10.17
C LEU A 25 -2.72 7.83 -8.74
N ALA A 26 -2.12 6.83 -8.11
CA ALA A 26 -1.54 6.93 -6.76
C ALA A 26 -0.57 8.12 -6.60
N TYR A 27 0.04 8.56 -7.68
CA TYR A 27 1.01 9.67 -7.69
C TYR A 27 0.42 11.05 -7.37
N SER A 28 -0.90 11.19 -7.31
CA SER A 28 -1.58 12.43 -6.90
C SER A 28 -1.57 12.63 -5.38
N PHE A 29 -1.24 11.59 -4.62
CA PHE A 29 -1.35 11.64 -3.16
C PHE A 29 -0.03 11.92 -2.46
N LYS A 30 -0.15 12.52 -1.27
CA LYS A 30 0.96 12.86 -0.38
C LYS A 30 0.58 12.50 1.04
N PHE A 31 1.54 12.06 1.82
CA PHE A 31 1.39 11.85 3.26
C PHE A 31 2.30 12.79 4.05
N ASN A 32 1.97 13.04 5.30
CA ASN A 32 2.89 13.70 6.22
C ASN A 32 3.95 12.69 6.68
N ASN A 33 5.23 13.02 6.50
CA ASN A 33 6.33 12.19 6.95
C ASN A 33 6.45 12.26 8.49
N ILE A 34 6.75 11.12 9.14
CA ILE A 34 6.94 11.06 10.59
C ILE A 34 8.13 11.91 11.04
N ASP A 35 9.13 12.08 10.19
CA ASP A 35 10.32 12.91 10.41
C ASP A 35 10.11 14.39 10.07
N GLY A 36 8.93 14.76 9.63
CA GLY A 36 8.60 16.08 9.13
C GLY A 36 8.64 16.19 7.61
N GLY A 37 7.96 17.19 7.07
CA GLY A 37 7.77 17.34 5.64
C GLY A 37 6.76 16.36 5.05
N GLU A 38 6.82 16.15 3.75
CA GLU A 38 5.86 15.34 2.97
C GLU A 38 6.51 14.12 2.31
N VAL A 39 5.77 13.03 2.27
CA VAL A 39 6.02 11.87 1.39
C VAL A 39 5.13 12.03 0.16
N ASN A 40 5.68 12.58 -0.91
CA ASN A 40 4.95 12.78 -2.16
C ASN A 40 5.11 11.55 -3.06
N LEU A 41 4.02 10.84 -3.33
CA LEU A 41 4.06 9.63 -4.15
C LEU A 41 4.48 9.91 -5.61
N ALA A 42 4.36 11.15 -6.09
CA ALA A 42 4.88 11.54 -7.40
C ALA A 42 6.40 11.36 -7.55
N ASN A 43 7.14 11.38 -6.44
CA ASN A 43 8.59 11.18 -6.43
C ASN A 43 8.98 9.70 -6.67
N PHE A 44 8.02 8.79 -6.64
CA PHE A 44 8.23 7.34 -6.79
C PHE A 44 7.64 6.79 -8.10
N ARG A 45 7.53 7.64 -9.12
CA ARG A 45 7.14 7.17 -10.47
C ARG A 45 8.10 6.09 -10.94
N GLU A 46 7.57 5.12 -11.67
CA GLU A 46 8.30 3.96 -12.21
C GLU A 46 8.84 3.00 -11.13
N LYS A 47 8.46 3.20 -9.84
CA LYS A 47 8.82 2.31 -8.74
C LYS A 47 7.63 1.48 -8.28
N VAL A 48 7.93 0.32 -7.73
CA VAL A 48 6.94 -0.47 -6.99
C VAL A 48 6.77 0.16 -5.61
N ILE A 49 5.55 0.57 -5.27
CA ILE A 49 5.24 1.20 -4.00
C ILE A 49 4.40 0.23 -3.16
N VAL A 50 4.90 -0.16 -2.01
CA VAL A 50 4.17 -0.93 -1.00
C VAL A 50 3.72 0.04 0.09
N VAL A 51 2.42 0.28 0.18
CA VAL A 51 1.81 1.06 1.27
C VAL A 51 1.15 0.08 2.23
N VAL A 52 1.55 0.11 3.49
CA VAL A 52 1.08 -0.85 4.49
C VAL A 52 0.63 -0.15 5.77
N ASN A 53 -0.58 -0.49 6.24
CA ASN A 53 -1.05 -0.05 7.54
C ASN A 53 -0.28 -0.76 8.64
N VAL A 54 0.22 -0.02 9.61
CA VAL A 54 1.03 -0.56 10.71
C VAL A 54 0.52 -0.07 12.06
N ALA A 55 0.85 -0.84 13.11
CA ALA A 55 0.52 -0.48 14.48
C ALA A 55 1.51 -1.12 15.47
N SER A 56 1.83 -0.41 16.56
CA SER A 56 2.80 -0.85 17.57
C SER A 56 2.24 -1.87 18.57
N ARG A 57 0.91 -1.97 18.70
CA ARG A 57 0.23 -2.87 19.66
C ARG A 57 -0.72 -3.84 18.95
N CYS A 58 -0.19 -4.54 17.95
CA CYS A 58 -0.94 -5.47 17.12
C CYS A 58 -0.36 -6.88 17.27
N GLY A 59 -1.19 -7.92 17.15
CA GLY A 59 -0.71 -9.30 17.11
C GLY A 59 0.22 -9.58 15.91
N PHE A 60 0.19 -8.74 14.90
CA PHE A 60 1.03 -8.82 13.71
C PHE A 60 2.23 -7.86 13.72
N THR A 61 2.53 -7.21 14.84
CA THR A 61 3.64 -6.23 14.96
C THR A 61 4.99 -6.82 14.54
N GLY A 62 5.23 -8.11 14.75
CA GLY A 62 6.42 -8.81 14.27
C GLY A 62 6.63 -8.77 12.74
N GLN A 63 5.60 -8.45 11.96
CA GLN A 63 5.74 -8.27 10.50
C GLN A 63 6.63 -7.08 10.11
N TYR A 64 6.92 -6.15 11.03
CA TYR A 64 7.91 -5.10 10.80
C TYR A 64 9.29 -5.66 10.39
N GLU A 65 9.70 -6.78 10.94
CA GLU A 65 10.96 -7.44 10.56
C GLU A 65 10.95 -7.84 9.07
N GLY A 66 9.85 -8.45 8.61
CA GLY A 66 9.68 -8.84 7.22
C GLY A 66 9.63 -7.65 6.26
N LEU A 67 8.96 -6.56 6.65
CA LEU A 67 8.91 -5.32 5.88
C LEU A 67 10.28 -4.66 5.80
N GLN A 68 11.03 -4.64 6.91
CA GLN A 68 12.39 -4.10 6.94
C GLN A 68 13.35 -4.95 6.10
N ALA A 69 13.23 -6.27 6.16
CA ALA A 69 14.02 -7.17 5.32
C ALA A 69 13.71 -6.98 3.82
N LEU A 70 12.42 -6.85 3.47
CA LEU A 70 11.98 -6.56 2.11
C LEU A 70 12.58 -5.23 1.61
N TRP A 71 12.45 -4.17 2.40
CA TRP A 71 13.03 -2.87 2.11
C TRP A 71 14.55 -2.94 1.91
N SER A 72 15.27 -3.52 2.87
CA SER A 72 16.73 -3.64 2.82
C SER A 72 17.22 -4.37 1.56
N LYS A 73 16.47 -5.41 1.14
CA LYS A 73 16.82 -6.22 -0.03
C LYS A 73 16.56 -5.52 -1.36
N TYR A 74 15.52 -4.69 -1.44
CA TYR A 74 15.03 -4.18 -2.73
C TYR A 74 15.06 -2.66 -2.87
N LYS A 75 15.44 -1.89 -1.84
CA LYS A 75 15.48 -0.41 -1.90
C LYS A 75 16.31 0.16 -3.06
N ASN A 76 17.30 -0.58 -3.52
CA ASN A 76 18.14 -0.21 -4.68
C ASN A 76 17.66 -0.87 -5.99
N LYS A 77 16.46 -1.48 -5.99
CA LYS A 77 15.86 -2.18 -7.13
C LYS A 77 14.41 -1.69 -7.34
N ASP A 78 14.24 -0.37 -7.25
CA ASP A 78 12.98 0.33 -7.51
C ASP A 78 11.79 -0.09 -6.64
N LEU A 79 12.04 -0.56 -5.40
CA LEU A 79 11.01 -0.79 -4.40
C LEU A 79 11.00 0.35 -3.36
N ILE A 80 9.81 0.85 -3.06
CA ILE A 80 9.53 1.77 -1.95
C ILE A 80 8.58 1.09 -0.99
N VAL A 81 8.89 1.12 0.31
CA VAL A 81 8.00 0.69 1.39
C VAL A 81 7.61 1.91 2.20
N ILE A 82 6.31 2.08 2.43
CA ILE A 82 5.73 3.17 3.21
C ILE A 82 4.84 2.56 4.28
N GLY A 83 5.25 2.67 5.54
CA GLY A 83 4.42 2.31 6.69
C GLY A 83 3.52 3.46 7.08
N VAL A 84 2.23 3.18 7.23
CA VAL A 84 1.21 4.16 7.64
C VAL A 84 0.65 3.76 9.00
N PRO A 85 1.14 4.35 10.11
CA PRO A 85 0.59 4.09 11.42
C PRO A 85 -0.87 4.58 11.49
N THR A 86 -1.75 3.75 12.04
CA THR A 86 -3.15 4.12 12.23
C THR A 86 -3.72 3.58 13.54
N ASN A 87 -4.52 4.40 14.22
CA ASN A 87 -5.25 3.99 15.42
C ASN A 87 -6.72 3.64 15.13
N ASP A 88 -7.14 3.56 13.88
CA ASP A 88 -8.53 3.20 13.53
C ASP A 88 -8.93 1.80 14.03
N PHE A 89 -7.95 0.92 14.17
CA PHE A 89 -8.13 -0.42 14.74
C PHE A 89 -7.86 -0.48 16.26
N LYS A 90 -7.68 0.68 16.94
CA LYS A 90 -7.36 0.79 18.37
C LYS A 90 -6.06 0.10 18.81
N GLN A 91 -5.09 0.03 17.91
CA GLN A 91 -3.81 -0.66 18.12
C GLN A 91 -2.59 0.26 18.02
N GLU A 92 -2.80 1.57 17.82
CA GLU A 92 -1.74 2.58 17.73
C GLU A 92 -2.05 3.83 18.57
N PRO A 93 -2.08 3.70 19.92
CA PRO A 93 -2.43 4.84 20.79
C PRO A 93 -1.31 5.87 20.92
N GLY A 94 -0.07 5.51 20.59
CA GLY A 94 1.11 6.36 20.77
C GLY A 94 1.11 7.64 19.95
N SER A 95 1.93 8.59 20.37
CA SER A 95 2.30 9.78 19.59
C SER A 95 3.21 9.39 18.42
N ASN A 96 3.39 10.28 17.43
CA ASN A 96 4.29 10.03 16.31
C ASN A 96 5.74 9.76 16.77
N SER A 97 6.22 10.46 17.80
CA SER A 97 7.56 10.26 18.35
C SER A 97 7.71 8.90 19.04
N GLU A 98 6.69 8.44 19.77
CA GLU A 98 6.68 7.12 20.39
C GLU A 98 6.65 6.00 19.35
N ILE A 99 5.82 6.17 18.30
CA ILE A 99 5.75 5.23 17.17
C ILE A 99 7.11 5.12 16.49
N LYS A 100 7.72 6.25 16.12
CA LYS A 100 9.03 6.28 15.50
C LYS A 100 10.07 5.56 16.35
N ASN A 101 10.19 5.96 17.61
CA ASN A 101 11.16 5.35 18.53
C ASN A 101 10.95 3.83 18.65
N PHE A 102 9.72 3.37 18.79
CA PHE A 102 9.38 1.95 18.87
C PHE A 102 9.83 1.20 17.60
N CYS A 103 9.50 1.70 16.42
CA CYS A 103 9.84 1.06 15.15
C CYS A 103 11.35 0.98 14.94
N GLU A 104 12.07 2.07 15.23
CA GLU A 104 13.53 2.13 15.06
C GLU A 104 14.26 1.26 16.09
N THR A 105 13.88 1.34 17.37
CA THR A 105 14.63 0.63 18.44
C THR A 105 14.31 -0.85 18.51
N THR A 106 13.07 -1.25 18.20
CA THR A 106 12.63 -2.64 18.33
C THR A 106 12.91 -3.45 17.07
N PHE A 107 12.71 -2.86 15.87
CA PHE A 107 12.78 -3.57 14.59
C PHE A 107 13.81 -2.99 13.62
N GLY A 108 14.54 -1.93 14.01
CA GLY A 108 15.52 -1.29 13.13
C GLY A 108 14.88 -0.70 11.86
N VAL A 109 13.61 -0.30 11.92
CA VAL A 109 12.88 0.24 10.77
C VAL A 109 13.58 1.49 10.25
N ASN A 110 13.89 1.49 8.94
CA ASN A 110 14.45 2.64 8.23
C ASN A 110 13.81 2.86 6.85
N PHE A 111 12.70 2.17 6.57
CA PHE A 111 11.84 2.53 5.45
C PHE A 111 10.96 3.74 5.82
N ILE A 112 10.31 4.34 4.81
CA ILE A 112 9.51 5.54 5.00
C ILE A 112 8.33 5.25 5.94
N MET A 113 8.18 6.09 6.99
CA MET A 113 7.02 6.07 7.88
C MET A 113 6.24 7.39 7.76
N THR A 114 4.93 7.31 7.70
CA THR A 114 4.08 8.50 7.78
C THR A 114 3.76 8.84 9.24
N LYS A 115 3.30 10.08 9.48
CA LYS A 115 2.60 10.38 10.73
C LYS A 115 1.36 9.50 10.84
N LYS A 116 0.89 9.30 12.06
CA LYS A 116 -0.36 8.59 12.33
C LYS A 116 -1.50 9.19 11.48
N THR A 117 -2.22 8.32 10.75
CA THR A 117 -3.14 8.70 9.69
C THR A 117 -4.46 7.94 9.84
N ASP A 118 -5.58 8.62 9.63
CA ASP A 118 -6.88 7.97 9.54
C ASP A 118 -7.01 7.25 8.18
N VAL A 119 -7.34 5.97 8.23
CA VAL A 119 -7.42 5.09 7.04
C VAL A 119 -8.86 4.62 6.77
N LEU A 120 -9.77 4.81 7.74
CA LEU A 120 -11.17 4.40 7.68
C LEU A 120 -12.13 5.60 7.84
N GLY A 121 -13.36 5.39 7.39
CA GLY A 121 -14.46 6.33 7.60
C GLY A 121 -14.39 7.62 6.79
N ALA A 122 -15.18 8.61 7.22
CA ALA A 122 -15.31 9.89 6.51
C ALA A 122 -14.02 10.71 6.51
N ASN A 123 -13.21 10.59 7.57
CA ASN A 123 -11.95 11.31 7.73
C ASN A 123 -10.75 10.59 7.13
N ALA A 124 -10.95 9.41 6.52
CA ALA A 124 -9.86 8.67 5.90
C ALA A 124 -9.08 9.54 4.92
N HIS A 125 -7.75 9.38 4.95
CA HIS A 125 -6.85 10.06 4.04
C HIS A 125 -7.26 9.83 2.57
N PRO A 126 -7.15 10.82 1.67
CA PRO A 126 -7.59 10.71 0.28
C PRO A 126 -7.06 9.46 -0.45
N PHE A 127 -5.81 9.07 -0.21
CA PHE A 127 -5.24 7.84 -0.76
C PHE A 127 -6.11 6.61 -0.43
N TYR A 128 -6.58 6.48 0.81
CA TYR A 128 -7.40 5.33 1.22
C TYR A 128 -8.83 5.38 0.68
N LYS A 129 -9.36 6.59 0.43
CA LYS A 129 -10.65 6.75 -0.26
C LYS A 129 -10.57 6.34 -1.72
N TRP A 130 -9.43 6.57 -2.34
CA TRP A 130 -9.16 6.20 -3.73
C TRP A 130 -8.85 4.71 -3.89
N ALA A 131 -8.13 4.11 -2.94
CA ALA A 131 -7.65 2.72 -3.01
C ALA A 131 -8.72 1.66 -2.70
N LYS A 132 -9.94 2.05 -2.35
CA LYS A 132 -11.05 1.15 -1.99
C LYS A 132 -11.67 0.47 -3.19
#